data_557f1221f2da61a07036cb01a4d71c9f
#
_entry.id   557f1221f2da61a07036cb01a4d71c9f
#
_cell.length_a   1.000
_cell.length_b   1.000
_cell.length_c   1.000
_cell.angle_alpha   90.00
_cell.angle_beta   90.00
_cell.angle_gamma   90.00
#
_symmetry.space_group_name_H-M   'P 1'
#
loop_
_entity.id
_entity.type
_entity.pdbx_description
1 polymer ?
#
loop_
_entity_poly.entity_id
_entity_poly.type
_entity_poly.pdbx_seq_one_letter_code
_entity_poly.pdbx_strand_id
1 'polypeptide(L)'
;MTALRNRNVGRSYRGEGLPEPPCTERFKLTIEYDGTDFYGWQSQPDVRTVQDELEAALRTIFQDRVVVYGAGRTDAGVHASGQVAHITLPRAFSLPRLVRGLNSILPRDVKILNGVAVPPTFHARFSARSRTYVYRVLRCERPLLTRFAWCPGFDWDDAVIARAVEMLRGRHSFISFSRTRPGEEGYICDIFDASWETDPEGSWFRITADRFMHRMVRGLMGALIDLGRGYYLSLIHI
;
A
#
# COMPACT_ATOMS: atom_id res chain seq x y z
N MET A 1 -42.52 27.13 9.62
CA MET A 1 -41.05 27.12 9.37
C MET A 1 -40.55 25.69 9.55
N THR A 2 -40.38 24.97 8.48
CA THR A 2 -40.17 23.52 8.46
C THR A 2 -38.68 23.26 8.19
N ALA A 3 -37.96 22.67 9.16
CA ALA A 3 -36.57 22.34 9.05
C ALA A 3 -36.40 21.03 8.26
N LEU A 4 -35.77 21.10 7.09
CA LEU A 4 -35.37 19.94 6.27
C LEU A 4 -34.13 19.29 6.88
N ARG A 5 -34.31 18.05 7.36
CA ARG A 5 -33.22 17.18 7.78
C ARG A 5 -32.54 16.57 6.54
N ASN A 6 -31.32 16.95 6.30
CA ASN A 6 -30.46 16.31 5.30
C ASN A 6 -29.92 15.00 5.88
N ARG A 7 -30.47 13.86 5.44
CA ARG A 7 -29.91 12.52 5.71
C ARG A 7 -28.89 12.22 4.64
N ASN A 8 -27.60 12.37 4.97
CA ASN A 8 -26.52 11.81 4.19
C ASN A 8 -26.47 10.29 4.42
N VAL A 9 -27.10 9.53 3.53
CA VAL A 9 -27.01 8.07 3.48
C VAL A 9 -25.68 7.74 2.78
N GLY A 10 -24.71 7.24 3.55
CA GLY A 10 -23.48 6.69 3.01
C GLY A 10 -23.76 5.53 2.07
N ARG A 11 -23.65 5.77 0.77
CA ARG A 11 -23.65 4.71 -0.23
C ARG A 11 -22.35 3.91 -0.10
N SER A 12 -22.47 2.70 0.44
CA SER A 12 -21.44 1.68 0.27
C SER A 12 -21.36 1.37 -1.23
N TYR A 13 -20.24 1.72 -1.87
CA TYR A 13 -19.92 1.25 -3.21
C TYR A 13 -19.66 -0.26 -3.14
N ARG A 14 -20.73 -1.06 -3.25
CA ARG A 14 -20.63 -2.40 -3.80
C ARG A 14 -20.41 -2.21 -5.29
N GLY A 15 -19.16 -2.39 -5.73
CA GLY A 15 -18.85 -2.43 -7.15
C GLY A 15 -19.52 -3.67 -7.75
N GLU A 16 -20.72 -3.51 -8.24
CA GLU A 16 -21.31 -4.46 -9.20
C GLU A 16 -20.42 -4.40 -10.43
N GLY A 17 -19.69 -5.50 -10.68
CA GLY A 17 -18.81 -5.61 -11.83
C GLY A 17 -19.63 -5.47 -13.10
N LEU A 18 -19.23 -4.53 -13.95
CA LEU A 18 -19.70 -4.51 -15.33
C LEU A 18 -19.43 -5.89 -15.95
N PRO A 19 -20.34 -6.44 -16.78
CA PRO A 19 -20.14 -7.74 -17.40
C PRO A 19 -18.85 -7.75 -18.19
N GLU A 20 -17.96 -8.73 -17.90
CA GLU A 20 -16.69 -8.89 -18.59
C GLU A 20 -16.96 -9.25 -20.06
N PRO A 21 -16.33 -8.58 -21.04
CA PRO A 21 -16.51 -8.88 -22.44
C PRO A 21 -15.97 -10.29 -22.77
N PRO A 22 -16.57 -11.02 -23.74
CA PRO A 22 -16.11 -12.33 -24.14
C PRO A 22 -14.69 -12.25 -24.74
N CYS A 23 -13.79 -13.15 -24.37
CA CYS A 23 -12.36 -13.20 -24.71
C CYS A 23 -11.50 -12.18 -23.99
N THR A 24 -11.51 -12.25 -22.68
CA THR A 24 -10.71 -11.36 -21.86
C THR A 24 -9.46 -12.06 -21.33
N GLU A 25 -8.30 -11.51 -21.63
CA GLU A 25 -7.05 -11.93 -21.01
C GLU A 25 -6.82 -11.11 -19.74
N ARG A 26 -6.60 -11.82 -18.63
CA ARG A 26 -6.28 -11.17 -17.35
C ARG A 26 -4.77 -11.23 -17.10
N PHE A 27 -4.21 -10.09 -16.74
CA PHE A 27 -2.79 -9.96 -16.41
C PHE A 27 -2.61 -9.46 -14.99
N LYS A 28 -1.68 -10.08 -14.29
CA LYS A 28 -1.10 -9.55 -13.05
C LYS A 28 0.11 -8.71 -13.43
N LEU A 29 0.17 -7.49 -12.94
CA LEU A 29 1.28 -6.56 -13.10
C LEU A 29 1.98 -6.36 -11.77
N THR A 30 3.32 -6.31 -11.80
CA THR A 30 4.15 -5.86 -10.67
C THR A 30 4.65 -4.46 -10.98
N ILE A 31 4.39 -3.52 -10.09
CA ILE A 31 4.51 -2.08 -10.31
C ILE A 31 5.39 -1.49 -9.24
N GLU A 32 6.37 -0.69 -9.67
CA GLU A 32 7.19 0.16 -8.80
C GLU A 32 6.78 1.61 -8.97
N TYR A 33 6.73 2.37 -7.87
CA TYR A 33 6.52 3.81 -7.95
C TYR A 33 7.15 4.58 -6.78
N ASP A 34 7.65 5.77 -7.10
CA ASP A 34 7.96 6.81 -6.12
C ASP A 34 6.65 7.55 -5.78
N GLY A 35 6.15 7.33 -4.58
CA GLY A 35 4.86 7.87 -4.13
C GLY A 35 4.89 9.33 -3.71
N THR A 36 6.05 10.00 -3.73
CA THR A 36 6.24 11.36 -3.17
C THR A 36 5.18 12.34 -3.67
N ASP A 37 4.93 12.36 -4.98
CA ASP A 37 4.04 13.30 -5.65
C ASP A 37 2.66 12.71 -5.93
N PHE A 38 2.31 11.58 -5.28
CA PHE A 38 1.01 10.91 -5.40
C PHE A 38 0.18 11.06 -4.13
N TYR A 39 -1.11 11.29 -4.30
CA TYR A 39 -2.11 11.21 -3.23
C TYR A 39 -2.53 9.75 -2.93
N GLY A 40 -1.59 8.84 -3.10
CA GLY A 40 -1.73 7.41 -2.88
C GLY A 40 -2.11 6.63 -4.12
N TRP A 41 -2.51 5.38 -3.89
CA TRP A 41 -2.87 4.46 -4.97
C TRP A 41 -4.21 4.76 -5.60
N GLN A 42 -5.27 4.89 -4.77
CA GLN A 42 -6.66 4.89 -5.22
C GLN A 42 -7.03 6.17 -5.94
N SER A 43 -7.67 6.05 -7.11
CA SER A 43 -8.28 7.16 -7.86
C SER A 43 -9.17 8.03 -6.97
N GLN A 44 -8.98 9.34 -7.04
CA GLN A 44 -9.70 10.38 -6.31
C GLN A 44 -9.87 11.59 -7.21
N PRO A 45 -10.96 12.37 -7.06
CA PRO A 45 -11.15 13.62 -7.80
C PRO A 45 -10.03 14.63 -7.52
N ASP A 46 -9.63 15.35 -8.56
CA ASP A 46 -8.77 16.55 -8.51
C ASP A 46 -7.36 16.35 -7.94
N VAL A 47 -6.91 15.11 -7.78
CA VAL A 47 -5.57 14.80 -7.30
C VAL A 47 -4.91 13.69 -8.12
N ARG A 48 -3.59 13.70 -8.18
CA ARG A 48 -2.80 12.72 -8.91
C ARG A 48 -2.67 11.42 -8.12
N THR A 49 -3.06 10.29 -8.71
CA THR A 49 -2.97 8.97 -8.09
C THR A 49 -2.28 7.96 -9.01
N VAL A 50 -1.68 6.93 -8.45
CA VAL A 50 -1.01 5.87 -9.22
C VAL A 50 -2.00 5.13 -10.13
N GLN A 51 -3.20 4.87 -9.64
CA GLN A 51 -4.25 4.20 -10.40
C GLN A 51 -4.66 5.00 -11.63
N ASP A 52 -4.83 6.32 -11.51
CA ASP A 52 -5.23 7.18 -12.62
C ASP A 52 -4.16 7.25 -13.71
N GLU A 53 -2.87 7.31 -13.34
CA GLU A 53 -1.77 7.27 -14.32
C GLU A 53 -1.76 5.95 -15.11
N LEU A 54 -1.95 4.83 -14.42
CA LEU A 54 -2.01 3.52 -15.07
C LEU A 54 -3.22 3.39 -15.99
N GLU A 55 -4.41 3.84 -15.56
CA GLU A 55 -5.63 3.80 -16.35
C GLU A 55 -5.57 4.76 -17.54
N ALA A 56 -4.94 5.92 -17.40
CA ALA A 56 -4.69 6.86 -18.50
C ALA A 56 -3.75 6.26 -19.55
N ALA A 57 -2.66 5.64 -19.14
CA ALA A 57 -1.74 4.95 -20.04
C ALA A 57 -2.41 3.79 -20.79
N LEU A 58 -3.22 2.99 -20.10
CA LEU A 58 -4.00 1.92 -20.71
C LEU A 58 -5.02 2.47 -21.72
N ARG A 59 -5.71 3.57 -21.39
CA ARG A 59 -6.65 4.23 -22.29
C ARG A 59 -5.96 4.72 -23.57
N THR A 60 -4.73 5.21 -23.47
CA THR A 60 -3.93 5.61 -24.64
C THR A 60 -3.65 4.43 -25.57
N ILE A 61 -3.37 3.24 -25.01
CA ILE A 61 -3.05 2.02 -25.81
C ILE A 61 -4.31 1.39 -26.43
N PHE A 62 -5.38 1.27 -25.65
CA PHE A 62 -6.56 0.52 -26.05
C PHE A 62 -7.67 1.36 -26.62
N GLN A 63 -7.64 2.69 -26.45
CA GLN A 63 -8.71 3.65 -26.79
C GLN A 63 -10.05 3.26 -26.12
N ASP A 64 -9.95 2.58 -24.98
CA ASP A 64 -11.05 2.05 -24.19
C ASP A 64 -10.72 2.13 -22.70
N ARG A 65 -11.74 2.00 -21.86
CA ARG A 65 -11.57 2.00 -20.40
C ARG A 65 -11.10 0.64 -19.92
N VAL A 66 -9.89 0.57 -19.39
CA VAL A 66 -9.36 -0.59 -18.70
C VAL A 66 -9.15 -0.24 -17.23
N VAL A 67 -9.87 -0.93 -16.34
CA VAL A 67 -9.81 -0.68 -14.89
C VAL A 67 -8.62 -1.43 -14.29
N VAL A 68 -7.89 -0.76 -13.40
CA VAL A 68 -6.74 -1.30 -12.67
C VAL A 68 -7.13 -1.62 -11.22
N TYR A 69 -7.04 -2.88 -10.83
CA TYR A 69 -7.35 -3.34 -9.47
C TYR A 69 -6.08 -3.65 -8.69
N GLY A 70 -5.72 -2.81 -7.71
CA GLY A 70 -4.56 -3.02 -6.85
C GLY A 70 -4.77 -4.07 -5.76
N ALA A 71 -3.69 -4.73 -5.32
CA ALA A 71 -3.69 -5.67 -4.19
C ALA A 71 -3.93 -4.99 -2.86
N GLY A 72 -3.48 -3.74 -2.71
CA GLY A 72 -3.69 -2.91 -1.54
C GLY A 72 -3.65 -1.45 -1.91
N ARG A 73 -4.24 -0.61 -1.06
CA ARG A 73 -4.14 0.85 -1.19
C ARG A 73 -2.92 1.31 -0.41
N THR A 74 -2.13 2.18 -0.99
CA THR A 74 -1.10 2.95 -0.29
C THR A 74 -1.63 4.36 -0.03
N ASP A 75 -1.26 4.93 1.11
CA ASP A 75 -1.59 6.31 1.46
C ASP A 75 -0.74 7.31 0.63
N ALA A 76 -1.08 8.60 0.68
CA ALA A 76 -0.31 9.66 0.08
C ALA A 76 1.17 9.63 0.53
N GLY A 77 2.08 9.79 -0.43
CA GLY A 77 3.52 9.77 -0.20
C GLY A 77 4.15 8.39 0.00
N VAL A 78 3.39 7.31 0.00
CA VAL A 78 3.92 5.95 0.20
C VAL A 78 4.41 5.38 -1.13
N HIS A 79 5.66 4.92 -1.14
CA HIS A 79 6.29 4.26 -2.28
C HIS A 79 5.93 2.78 -2.36
N ALA A 80 6.21 2.15 -3.48
CA ALA A 80 6.17 0.70 -3.60
C ALA A 80 7.27 0.21 -4.53
N SER A 81 7.98 -0.84 -4.12
CA SER A 81 8.96 -1.55 -4.95
C SER A 81 8.35 -2.77 -5.67
N GLY A 82 7.07 -3.08 -5.43
CA GLY A 82 6.45 -4.29 -5.99
C GLY A 82 4.94 -4.35 -5.71
N GLN A 83 4.21 -3.26 -5.88
CA GLN A 83 2.75 -3.28 -5.84
C GLN A 83 2.21 -4.23 -6.90
N VAL A 84 1.27 -5.06 -6.51
CA VAL A 84 0.58 -5.96 -7.44
C VAL A 84 -0.76 -5.37 -7.85
N ALA A 85 -1.03 -5.35 -9.15
CA ALA A 85 -2.34 -5.04 -9.68
C ALA A 85 -2.77 -6.09 -10.70
N HIS A 86 -4.07 -6.17 -11.00
CA HIS A 86 -4.54 -6.90 -12.17
C HIS A 86 -5.37 -6.00 -13.08
N ILE A 87 -5.34 -6.34 -14.34
CA ILE A 87 -6.16 -5.75 -15.40
C ILE A 87 -6.80 -6.87 -16.22
N THR A 88 -7.95 -6.57 -16.81
CA THR A 88 -8.59 -7.44 -17.79
C THR A 88 -8.66 -6.67 -19.10
N LEU A 89 -8.05 -7.21 -20.16
CA LEU A 89 -8.00 -6.52 -21.43
C LEU A 89 -9.25 -6.80 -22.27
N PRO A 90 -9.73 -5.83 -23.06
CA PRO A 90 -10.92 -5.99 -23.91
C PRO A 90 -10.67 -6.89 -25.14
N ARG A 91 -9.42 -7.21 -25.42
CA ARG A 91 -9.00 -8.06 -26.54
C ARG A 91 -7.63 -8.65 -26.26
N ALA A 92 -7.28 -9.75 -26.96
CA ALA A 92 -5.96 -10.36 -26.89
C ALA A 92 -4.85 -9.36 -27.22
N PHE A 93 -3.83 -9.33 -26.40
CA PHE A 93 -2.70 -8.40 -26.57
C PHE A 93 -1.40 -9.02 -26.06
N SER A 94 -0.30 -8.80 -26.79
CA SER A 94 1.01 -9.31 -26.39
C SER A 94 1.51 -8.64 -25.10
N LEU A 95 1.66 -9.42 -24.04
CA LEU A 95 2.13 -8.93 -22.74
C LEU A 95 3.49 -8.19 -22.81
N PRO A 96 4.53 -8.67 -23.54
CA PRO A 96 5.76 -7.89 -23.69
C PRO A 96 5.55 -6.54 -24.40
N ARG A 97 4.63 -6.48 -25.37
CA ARG A 97 4.27 -5.19 -26.01
C ARG A 97 3.52 -4.29 -25.05
N LEU A 98 2.62 -4.85 -24.25
CA LEU A 98 1.88 -4.11 -23.24
C LEU A 98 2.83 -3.45 -22.22
N VAL A 99 3.74 -4.22 -21.62
CA VAL A 99 4.69 -3.72 -20.62
C VAL A 99 5.59 -2.64 -21.23
N ARG A 100 6.11 -2.84 -22.45
CA ARG A 100 6.90 -1.81 -23.12
C ARG A 100 6.07 -0.56 -23.44
N GLY A 101 4.86 -0.72 -23.95
CA GLY A 101 3.96 0.38 -24.27
C GLY A 101 3.59 1.19 -23.03
N LEU A 102 3.22 0.53 -21.93
CA LEU A 102 2.94 1.22 -20.67
C LEU A 102 4.16 2.00 -20.18
N ASN A 103 5.34 1.38 -20.12
CA ASN A 103 6.57 2.02 -19.67
C ASN A 103 7.07 3.16 -20.59
N SER A 104 6.59 3.27 -21.82
CA SER A 104 6.89 4.40 -22.71
C SER A 104 5.95 5.59 -22.50
N ILE A 105 4.79 5.38 -21.91
CA ILE A 105 3.75 6.39 -21.68
C ILE A 105 3.77 6.88 -20.23
N LEU A 106 3.97 5.94 -19.27
CA LEU A 106 3.98 6.24 -17.84
C LEU A 106 5.06 7.26 -17.47
N PRO A 107 4.77 8.16 -16.52
CA PRO A 107 5.75 9.08 -16.00
C PRO A 107 6.91 8.35 -15.32
N ARG A 108 8.03 9.05 -15.11
CA ARG A 108 9.28 8.44 -14.60
C ARG A 108 9.19 7.87 -13.18
N ASP A 109 8.20 8.30 -12.42
CA ASP A 109 7.94 7.88 -11.05
C ASP A 109 7.00 6.68 -10.95
N VAL A 110 6.58 6.07 -12.08
CA VAL A 110 5.82 4.81 -12.14
C VAL A 110 6.40 3.90 -13.20
N LYS A 111 6.60 2.62 -12.86
CA LYS A 111 7.13 1.61 -13.78
C LYS A 111 6.47 0.26 -13.60
N ILE A 112 6.14 -0.40 -14.71
CA ILE A 112 5.78 -1.82 -14.71
C ILE A 112 7.08 -2.63 -14.75
N LEU A 113 7.37 -3.35 -13.68
CA LEU A 113 8.56 -4.20 -13.58
C LEU A 113 8.36 -5.51 -14.32
N ASN A 114 7.16 -6.09 -14.17
CA ASN A 114 6.82 -7.39 -14.75
C ASN A 114 5.31 -7.52 -14.97
N GLY A 115 4.93 -8.41 -15.86
CA GLY A 115 3.56 -8.83 -16.05
C GLY A 115 3.50 -10.34 -16.32
N VAL A 116 2.42 -10.99 -15.89
CA VAL A 116 2.16 -12.40 -16.17
C VAL A 116 0.67 -12.61 -16.45
N ALA A 117 0.36 -13.50 -17.40
CA ALA A 117 -1.02 -13.95 -17.62
C ALA A 117 -1.50 -14.75 -16.41
N VAL A 118 -2.73 -14.52 -15.99
CA VAL A 118 -3.33 -15.21 -14.84
C VAL A 118 -4.74 -15.68 -15.19
N PRO A 119 -5.26 -16.71 -14.50
CA PRO A 119 -6.63 -17.15 -14.69
C PRO A 119 -7.66 -16.02 -14.45
N PRO A 120 -8.81 -16.04 -15.11
CA PRO A 120 -9.88 -15.05 -14.91
C PRO A 120 -10.38 -14.94 -13.46
N THR A 121 -10.20 -16.00 -12.66
CA THR A 121 -10.53 -16.03 -11.23
C THR A 121 -9.54 -15.27 -10.34
N PHE A 122 -8.35 -14.93 -10.87
CA PHE A 122 -7.36 -14.16 -10.09
C PHE A 122 -7.86 -12.76 -9.81
N HIS A 123 -7.76 -12.33 -8.55
CA HIS A 123 -8.05 -10.96 -8.13
C HIS A 123 -6.90 -10.45 -7.25
N ALA A 124 -6.21 -9.38 -7.66
CA ALA A 124 -5.02 -8.89 -6.98
C ALA A 124 -5.22 -8.71 -5.46
N ARG A 125 -6.38 -8.16 -5.03
CA ARG A 125 -6.69 -7.93 -3.62
C ARG A 125 -7.03 -9.21 -2.86
N PHE A 126 -7.88 -10.07 -3.44
CA PHE A 126 -8.43 -11.24 -2.73
C PHE A 126 -7.54 -12.47 -2.86
N SER A 127 -6.71 -12.55 -3.91
CA SER A 127 -5.71 -13.60 -4.07
C SER A 127 -4.40 -13.29 -3.36
N ALA A 128 -4.23 -12.11 -2.78
CA ALA A 128 -3.05 -11.76 -2.02
C ALA A 128 -3.00 -12.57 -0.71
N ARG A 129 -1.88 -13.25 -0.48
CA ARG A 129 -1.65 -14.05 0.73
C ARG A 129 -0.98 -13.25 1.83
N SER A 130 -0.13 -12.29 1.44
CA SER A 130 0.57 -11.43 2.38
C SER A 130 0.89 -10.07 1.75
N ARG A 131 1.22 -9.12 2.60
CA ARG A 131 1.78 -7.82 2.24
C ARG A 131 2.98 -7.55 3.12
N THR A 132 4.00 -6.95 2.55
CA THR A 132 5.20 -6.54 3.28
C THR A 132 5.34 -5.03 3.21
N TYR A 133 5.57 -4.40 4.35
CA TYR A 133 5.98 -3.01 4.44
C TYR A 133 7.40 -2.91 4.97
N VAL A 134 8.13 -1.93 4.43
CA VAL A 134 9.46 -1.58 4.89
C VAL A 134 9.45 -0.10 5.24
N TYR A 135 9.94 0.23 6.43
CA TYR A 135 10.06 1.60 6.90
C TYR A 135 11.52 1.89 7.22
N ARG A 136 12.12 2.87 6.56
CA ARG A 136 13.49 3.29 6.85
C ARG A 136 13.48 4.51 7.77
N VAL A 137 14.35 4.46 8.80
CA VAL A 137 14.57 5.56 9.73
C VAL A 137 16.03 5.92 9.71
N LEU A 138 16.36 7.21 9.60
CA LEU A 138 17.71 7.72 9.56
C LEU A 138 18.05 8.42 10.88
N ARG A 139 19.31 8.26 11.34
CA ARG A 139 19.81 8.95 12.54
C ARG A 139 20.09 10.43 12.27
N CYS A 140 20.41 10.78 11.03
CA CYS A 140 20.62 12.17 10.63
C CYS A 140 20.04 12.41 9.24
N GLU A 141 19.77 13.67 8.92
CA GLU A 141 19.26 14.04 7.60
C GLU A 141 20.29 13.73 6.50
N ARG A 142 19.78 13.07 5.47
CA ARG A 142 20.53 12.70 4.26
C ARG A 142 19.70 13.14 3.05
N PRO A 143 20.07 14.26 2.37
CA PRO A 143 19.27 14.83 1.27
C PRO A 143 18.91 13.83 0.18
N LEU A 144 19.79 12.89 -0.15
CA LEU A 144 19.54 11.86 -1.16
C LEU A 144 18.60 10.73 -0.68
N LEU A 145 18.35 10.60 0.62
CA LEU A 145 17.53 9.55 1.21
C LEU A 145 16.22 10.07 1.82
N THR A 146 16.10 11.37 2.03
CA THR A 146 14.97 12.02 2.72
C THR A 146 13.61 11.70 2.08
N ARG A 147 13.56 11.46 0.76
CA ARG A 147 12.32 11.03 0.08
C ARG A 147 11.85 9.64 0.50
N PHE A 148 12.78 8.75 0.87
CA PHE A 148 12.53 7.33 1.08
C PHE A 148 12.71 6.90 2.53
N ALA A 149 13.00 7.84 3.43
CA ALA A 149 13.29 7.56 4.82
C ALA A 149 12.81 8.68 5.74
N TRP A 150 12.47 8.32 6.96
CA TRP A 150 12.11 9.27 8.00
C TRP A 150 13.32 9.59 8.86
N CYS A 151 13.62 10.86 9.08
CA CYS A 151 14.59 11.32 10.05
C CYS A 151 13.84 12.02 11.21
N PRO A 152 13.69 11.37 12.37
CA PRO A 152 12.92 11.92 13.49
C PRO A 152 13.63 13.06 14.23
N GLY A 153 14.94 13.23 14.04
CA GLY A 153 15.74 14.29 14.70
C GLY A 153 16.10 14.00 16.15
N PHE A 154 15.99 12.76 16.61
CA PHE A 154 16.38 12.30 17.94
C PHE A 154 16.87 10.85 17.91
N ASP A 155 17.62 10.44 18.94
CA ASP A 155 18.15 9.10 19.08
C ASP A 155 17.15 8.11 19.68
N TRP A 156 17.39 6.83 19.42
CA TRP A 156 16.65 5.69 19.95
C TRP A 156 17.57 4.51 20.23
N ASP A 157 17.12 3.61 21.11
CA ASP A 157 17.79 2.35 21.41
C ASP A 157 17.27 1.24 20.48
N ASP A 158 18.11 0.82 19.52
CA ASP A 158 17.79 -0.24 18.57
C ASP A 158 17.53 -1.58 19.25
N ALA A 159 18.23 -1.89 20.36
CA ALA A 159 18.05 -3.17 21.05
C ALA A 159 16.69 -3.25 21.75
N VAL A 160 16.18 -2.12 22.26
CA VAL A 160 14.82 -2.03 22.81
C VAL A 160 13.80 -2.24 21.72
N ILE A 161 13.95 -1.56 20.58
CA ILE A 161 13.03 -1.68 19.45
C ILE A 161 13.04 -3.10 18.87
N ALA A 162 14.22 -3.70 18.67
CA ALA A 162 14.35 -5.06 18.13
C ALA A 162 13.55 -6.08 18.96
N ARG A 163 13.69 -6.03 20.30
CA ARG A 163 12.90 -6.89 21.21
C ARG A 163 11.40 -6.67 21.08
N ALA A 164 10.96 -5.43 20.94
CA ALA A 164 9.55 -5.11 20.77
C ALA A 164 9.02 -5.60 19.41
N VAL A 165 9.80 -5.51 18.35
CA VAL A 165 9.45 -5.99 17.01
C VAL A 165 9.26 -7.50 16.99
N GLU A 166 10.08 -8.26 17.71
CA GLU A 166 9.92 -9.73 17.85
C GLU A 166 8.56 -10.10 18.44
N MET A 167 8.03 -9.30 19.37
CA MET A 167 6.73 -9.53 20.01
C MET A 167 5.54 -9.29 19.07
N LEU A 168 5.74 -8.63 17.93
CA LEU A 168 4.67 -8.39 16.95
C LEU A 168 4.28 -9.65 16.16
N ARG A 169 5.13 -10.69 16.13
CA ARG A 169 4.85 -11.92 15.38
C ARG A 169 3.67 -12.65 15.97
N GLY A 170 2.85 -13.25 15.10
CA GLY A 170 1.65 -13.99 15.47
C GLY A 170 0.37 -13.19 15.29
N ARG A 171 -0.68 -13.67 15.93
CA ARG A 171 -2.04 -13.17 15.76
C ARG A 171 -2.43 -12.20 16.89
N HIS A 172 -2.54 -10.91 16.55
CA HIS A 172 -2.83 -9.86 17.51
C HIS A 172 -3.95 -8.95 17.04
N SER A 173 -4.58 -8.26 18.01
CA SER A 173 -5.49 -7.14 17.72
C SER A 173 -4.67 -5.85 17.62
N PHE A 174 -4.82 -5.15 16.49
CA PHE A 174 -4.16 -3.88 16.25
C PHE A 174 -5.14 -2.69 16.27
N ILE A 175 -6.20 -2.80 17.09
CA ILE A 175 -7.23 -1.76 17.19
C ILE A 175 -6.64 -0.40 17.59
N SER A 176 -5.68 -0.38 18.52
CA SER A 176 -5.01 0.84 18.99
C SER A 176 -4.16 1.53 17.92
N PHE A 177 -3.76 0.79 16.87
CA PHE A 177 -2.96 1.30 15.76
C PHE A 177 -3.80 1.59 14.51
N SER A 178 -5.13 1.46 14.60
CA SER A 178 -6.04 1.64 13.47
C SER A 178 -6.90 2.88 13.61
N ARG A 179 -7.16 3.57 12.49
CA ARG A 179 -8.18 4.62 12.41
C ARG A 179 -9.60 4.09 12.16
N THR A 180 -9.80 2.80 12.21
CA THR A 180 -11.10 2.16 11.97
C THR A 180 -12.03 2.44 13.15
N ARG A 181 -13.33 2.59 12.90
CA ARG A 181 -14.32 2.88 13.94
C ARG A 181 -14.59 1.64 14.81
N PRO A 182 -14.81 1.81 16.13
CA PRO A 182 -15.25 0.71 16.99
C PRO A 182 -16.54 0.07 16.44
N GLY A 183 -16.61 -1.27 16.40
CA GLY A 183 -17.76 -2.03 15.95
C GLY A 183 -17.63 -2.64 14.55
N GLU A 184 -16.59 -2.32 13.77
CA GLU A 184 -16.26 -3.05 12.53
C GLU A 184 -15.41 -4.28 12.88
N GLU A 185 -15.81 -5.47 12.43
CA GLU A 185 -15.02 -6.70 12.57
C GLU A 185 -13.71 -6.57 11.77
N GLY A 186 -12.59 -7.04 12.29
CA GLY A 186 -11.38 -7.20 11.50
C GLY A 186 -10.12 -6.51 12.01
N TYR A 187 -10.04 -6.18 13.30
CA TYR A 187 -8.81 -5.60 13.92
C TYR A 187 -7.69 -6.61 14.14
N ILE A 188 -7.96 -7.89 13.91
CA ILE A 188 -6.97 -8.96 14.06
C ILE A 188 -6.18 -9.09 12.76
N CYS A 189 -4.84 -9.04 12.89
CA CYS A 189 -3.90 -9.35 11.83
C CYS A 189 -3.02 -10.51 12.26
N ASP A 190 -2.62 -11.32 11.30
CA ASP A 190 -1.63 -12.37 11.49
C ASP A 190 -0.29 -11.87 10.93
N ILE A 191 0.64 -11.56 11.83
CA ILE A 191 1.98 -11.09 11.47
C ILE A 191 2.87 -12.31 11.25
N PHE A 192 3.20 -12.58 10.00
CA PHE A 192 4.03 -13.71 9.60
C PHE A 192 5.51 -13.48 9.89
N ASP A 193 5.96 -12.24 9.75
CA ASP A 193 7.33 -11.85 10.01
C ASP A 193 7.43 -10.37 10.39
N ALA A 194 8.35 -10.06 11.30
CA ALA A 194 8.73 -8.71 11.65
C ALA A 194 10.22 -8.68 12.00
N SER A 195 10.96 -7.71 11.48
CA SER A 195 12.38 -7.54 11.77
C SER A 195 12.75 -6.07 11.94
N TRP A 196 13.77 -5.82 12.75
CA TRP A 196 14.46 -4.55 12.91
C TRP A 196 15.93 -4.77 12.59
N GLU A 197 16.40 -4.12 11.54
CA GLU A 197 17.79 -4.25 11.06
C GLU A 197 18.44 -2.87 11.11
N THR A 198 19.74 -2.84 11.42
CA THR A 198 20.52 -1.60 11.53
C THR A 198 21.61 -1.55 10.49
N ASP A 199 21.88 -0.36 9.98
CA ASP A 199 23.03 -0.05 9.15
C ASP A 199 23.72 1.24 9.66
N PRO A 200 24.88 1.65 9.12
CA PRO A 200 25.58 2.86 9.58
C PRO A 200 24.79 4.15 9.44
N GLU A 201 23.75 4.19 8.62
CA GLU A 201 22.92 5.39 8.36
C GLU A 201 21.67 5.44 9.21
N GLY A 202 21.19 4.27 9.70
CA GLY A 202 19.95 4.19 10.47
C GLY A 202 19.43 2.77 10.62
N SER A 203 18.12 2.62 10.53
CA SER A 203 17.47 1.34 10.79
C SER A 203 16.32 1.06 9.82
N TRP A 204 16.00 -0.22 9.67
CA TRP A 204 14.94 -0.72 8.81
C TRP A 204 13.93 -1.52 9.64
N PHE A 205 12.69 -1.13 9.59
CA PHE A 205 11.57 -1.94 10.10
C PHE A 205 10.90 -2.62 8.93
N ARG A 206 10.94 -3.96 8.89
CA ARG A 206 10.20 -4.79 7.94
C ARG A 206 9.09 -5.52 8.66
N ILE A 207 7.90 -5.55 8.07
CA ILE A 207 6.76 -6.28 8.62
C ILE A 207 5.94 -6.93 7.50
N THR A 208 5.59 -8.20 7.66
CA THR A 208 4.80 -8.98 6.71
C THR A 208 3.59 -9.58 7.42
N ALA A 209 2.39 -9.34 6.87
CA ALA A 209 1.15 -9.83 7.45
C ALA A 209 0.14 -10.24 6.36
N ASP A 210 -0.93 -10.95 6.78
CA ASP A 210 -2.10 -11.26 5.94
C ASP A 210 -2.80 -9.98 5.48
N ARG A 211 -2.89 -9.00 6.37
CA ARG A 211 -3.49 -7.68 6.12
C ARG A 211 -2.88 -6.62 7.02
N PHE A 212 -3.11 -5.36 6.67
CA PHE A 212 -2.83 -4.20 7.53
C PHE A 212 -4.05 -3.29 7.57
N MET A 213 -4.29 -2.68 8.73
CA MET A 213 -5.31 -1.66 8.92
C MET A 213 -4.84 -0.31 8.38
N HIS A 214 -5.81 0.58 8.17
CA HIS A 214 -5.52 1.95 7.78
C HIS A 214 -4.58 2.63 8.78
N ARG A 215 -3.43 3.10 8.31
CA ARG A 215 -2.34 3.74 9.08
C ARG A 215 -1.64 2.87 10.14
N MET A 216 -1.92 1.56 10.20
CA MET A 216 -1.36 0.66 11.21
C MET A 216 0.17 0.68 11.24
N VAL A 217 0.85 0.55 10.10
CA VAL A 217 2.32 0.53 10.05
C VAL A 217 2.93 1.86 10.51
N ARG A 218 2.29 2.98 10.19
CA ARG A 218 2.69 4.30 10.68
C ARG A 218 2.54 4.44 12.19
N GLY A 219 1.42 3.95 12.73
CA GLY A 219 1.18 3.93 14.18
C GLY A 219 2.20 3.07 14.92
N LEU A 220 2.45 1.85 14.40
CA LEU A 220 3.47 0.95 14.93
C LEU A 220 4.85 1.61 14.92
N MET A 221 5.25 2.23 13.80
CA MET A 221 6.56 2.88 13.68
C MET A 221 6.72 4.01 14.69
N GLY A 222 5.70 4.86 14.86
CA GLY A 222 5.73 5.91 15.88
C GLY A 222 5.90 5.35 17.29
N ALA A 223 5.10 4.33 17.66
CA ALA A 223 5.18 3.69 18.98
C ALA A 223 6.52 2.98 19.23
N LEU A 224 7.09 2.33 18.21
CA LEU A 224 8.41 1.69 18.31
C LEU A 224 9.53 2.71 18.59
N ILE A 225 9.50 3.84 17.90
CA ILE A 225 10.47 4.92 18.11
C ILE A 225 10.28 5.54 19.50
N ASP A 226 9.05 5.80 19.94
CA ASP A 226 8.77 6.33 21.27
C ASP A 226 9.21 5.36 22.38
N LEU A 227 9.07 4.06 22.16
CA LEU A 227 9.60 3.03 23.04
C LEU A 227 11.14 3.06 23.08
N GLY A 228 11.80 3.14 21.92
CA GLY A 228 13.26 3.23 21.82
C GLY A 228 13.84 4.48 22.45
N ARG A 229 13.05 5.56 22.58
CA ARG A 229 13.40 6.79 23.30
C ARG A 229 13.15 6.73 24.81
N GLY A 230 12.51 5.65 25.29
CA GLY A 230 12.15 5.51 26.70
C GLY A 230 10.87 6.24 27.11
N TYR A 231 10.04 6.71 26.17
CA TYR A 231 8.73 7.31 26.49
C TYR A 231 7.75 6.26 27.02
N TYR A 232 7.85 5.02 26.52
CA TYR A 232 7.04 3.89 26.98
C TYR A 232 7.94 2.80 27.55
N LEU A 233 7.49 2.14 28.60
CA LEU A 233 8.22 1.00 29.19
C LEU A 233 7.96 -0.30 28.45
N SER A 234 6.86 -0.39 27.70
CA SER A 234 6.46 -1.58 26.94
C SER A 234 5.34 -1.25 25.95
N LEU A 235 5.29 -1.97 24.82
CA LEU A 235 4.15 -1.94 23.87
C LEU A 235 2.86 -2.58 24.42
N ILE A 236 2.93 -3.30 25.53
CA ILE A 236 1.77 -3.93 26.17
C ILE A 236 0.76 -2.89 26.70
N HIS A 237 1.21 -1.66 26.93
CA HIS A 237 0.38 -0.58 27.47
C HIS A 237 -0.21 0.36 26.39
N ILE A 238 -0.02 0.02 25.12
CA ILE A 238 -0.58 0.72 23.97
C ILE A 238 -1.69 -0.13 23.35
#